data_50c9cd8900969e35c003e86bdbb6205c
#
_entry.id   50c9cd8900969e35c003e86bdbb6205c
#
_cell.length_a   1.000
_cell.length_b   1.000
_cell.length_c   1.000
_cell.angle_alpha   90.00
_cell.angle_beta   90.00
_cell.angle_gamma   90.00
#
_symmetry.space_group_name_H-M   'P 1'
#
loop_
_entity.id
_entity.type
_entity.pdbx_description
1 polymer ?
#
loop_
_entity_poly.entity_id
_entity_poly.type
_entity_poly.pdbx_seq_one_letter_code
_entity_poly.pdbx_strand_id
1 'polypeptide(L)' 'MKFQLVINMARLSAKTDMKDMARHTLEMVQMADKAGFESAWAAEHHALEMTIAPNPFQILTWWAAHTSRIRLGT' A
#
# COMPACT_ATOMS: atom_id res chain seq x y z
N MET A 1 9.58 -11.14 17.28
CA MET A 1 8.55 -10.10 17.18
C MET A 1 8.15 -9.94 15.73
N LYS A 2 6.86 -9.89 15.45
CA LYS A 2 6.35 -9.77 14.07
C LYS A 2 5.78 -8.38 13.86
N PHE A 3 6.18 -7.73 12.78
CA PHE A 3 5.69 -6.40 12.44
C PHE A 3 4.78 -6.47 11.22
N GLN A 4 3.76 -5.63 11.22
CA GLN A 4 2.82 -5.50 10.13
C GLN A 4 2.74 -4.03 9.72
N LEU A 5 2.56 -3.81 8.43
CA LEU A 5 2.43 -2.46 7.86
C LEU A 5 1.00 -2.29 7.36
N VAL A 6 0.34 -1.22 7.75
CA VAL A 6 -0.97 -0.86 7.22
C VAL A 6 -0.84 0.40 6.40
N ILE A 7 -1.28 0.34 5.16
CA ILE A 7 -1.21 1.47 4.24
C ILE A 7 -2.61 1.95 3.88
N ASN A 8 -2.89 3.19 4.24
CA ASN A 8 -4.02 3.92 3.71
C ASN A 8 -3.50 4.77 2.55
N MET A 9 -4.11 4.64 1.39
CA MET A 9 -3.74 5.45 0.24
C MET A 9 -4.21 6.89 0.46
N ALA A 10 -3.57 7.57 1.41
CA ALA A 10 -4.01 8.89 1.85
C ALA A 10 -3.48 9.98 0.92
N ARG A 11 -4.40 10.78 0.40
CA ARG A 11 -4.08 11.95 -0.41
C ARG A 11 -4.33 13.19 0.44
N LEU A 12 -3.25 13.79 0.93
CA LEU A 12 -3.34 14.94 1.85
C LEU A 12 -3.64 16.25 1.13
N SER A 13 -3.53 16.28 -0.20
CA SER A 13 -3.80 17.46 -1.02
C SER A 13 -4.45 17.02 -2.32
N ALA A 14 -5.39 17.81 -2.84
CA ALA A 14 -6.00 17.57 -4.15
C ALA A 14 -4.97 17.65 -5.29
N LYS A 15 -3.80 18.25 -5.04
CA LYS A 15 -2.73 18.36 -6.02
C LYS A 15 -1.77 17.18 -5.99
N THR A 16 -1.90 16.25 -5.06
CA THR A 16 -1.03 15.09 -5.00
C THR A 16 -1.22 14.22 -6.23
N ASP A 17 -0.11 13.90 -6.91
CA ASP A 17 -0.12 13.03 -8.07
C ASP A 17 -0.35 11.59 -7.62
N MET A 18 -1.35 10.96 -8.22
CA MET A 18 -1.73 9.58 -7.88
C MET A 18 -0.62 8.58 -8.20
N LYS A 19 0.13 8.82 -9.27
CA LYS A 19 1.26 7.95 -9.63
C LYS A 19 2.34 8.01 -8.57
N ASP A 20 2.63 9.21 -8.07
CA ASP A 20 3.63 9.36 -7.01
C ASP A 20 3.17 8.69 -5.74
N MET A 21 1.89 8.81 -5.41
CA MET A 21 1.33 8.16 -4.23
C MET A 21 1.44 6.64 -4.34
N ALA A 22 1.06 6.06 -5.47
CA ALA A 22 1.15 4.63 -5.69
C ALA A 22 2.60 4.16 -5.59
N ARG A 23 3.54 4.89 -6.19
CA ARG A 23 4.95 4.55 -6.13
C ARG A 23 5.48 4.60 -4.70
N HIS A 24 5.09 5.59 -3.92
CA HIS A 24 5.51 5.69 -2.53
C HIS A 24 5.00 4.50 -1.70
N THR A 25 3.76 4.05 -1.94
CA THR A 25 3.26 2.86 -1.24
C THR A 25 4.08 1.63 -1.60
N LEU A 26 4.44 1.47 -2.87
CA LEU A 26 5.28 0.36 -3.31
C LEU A 26 6.64 0.42 -2.62
N GLU A 27 7.26 1.58 -2.54
CA GLU A 27 8.55 1.74 -1.87
C GLU A 27 8.46 1.33 -0.40
N MET A 28 7.39 1.73 0.28
CA MET A 28 7.18 1.36 1.69
C MET A 28 7.03 -0.15 1.85
N VAL A 29 6.24 -0.79 0.98
CA VAL A 29 6.04 -2.23 1.04
C VAL A 29 7.34 -2.98 0.73
N GLN A 30 8.11 -2.50 -0.24
CA GLN A 30 9.42 -3.09 -0.56
C GLN A 30 10.40 -2.96 0.60
N MET A 31 10.40 -1.83 1.28
CA MET A 31 11.24 -1.65 2.48
C MET A 31 10.83 -2.60 3.59
N ALA A 32 9.52 -2.76 3.80
CA ALA A 32 9.00 -3.69 4.80
C ALA A 32 9.35 -5.14 4.45
N ASP A 33 9.26 -5.50 3.17
CA ASP A 33 9.62 -6.83 2.68
C ASP A 33 11.10 -7.13 2.99
N LYS A 34 11.98 -6.20 2.68
CA LYS A 34 13.42 -6.34 2.94
C LYS A 34 13.73 -6.37 4.44
N ALA A 35 12.98 -5.62 5.23
CA ALA A 35 13.18 -5.55 6.67
C ALA A 35 12.61 -6.76 7.43
N GLY A 36 11.93 -7.67 6.75
CA GLY A 36 11.38 -8.87 7.36
C GLY A 36 10.00 -8.68 8.00
N PHE A 37 9.25 -7.65 7.63
CA PHE A 37 7.87 -7.50 8.08
C PHE A 37 7.05 -8.70 7.63
N GLU A 38 6.12 -9.13 8.48
CA GLU A 38 5.28 -10.29 8.17
C GLU A 38 4.28 -10.00 7.07
N SER A 39 3.64 -8.82 7.12
CA SER A 39 2.56 -8.51 6.19
C SER A 39 2.41 -7.01 5.96
N ALA A 40 1.81 -6.69 4.82
CA ALA A 40 1.35 -5.35 4.48
C ALA A 40 -0.13 -5.42 4.12
N TRP A 41 -0.89 -4.45 4.58
CA TRP A 41 -2.35 -4.42 4.43
C TRP A 41 -2.77 -3.16 3.69
N ALA A 42 -3.65 -3.32 2.73
CA ALA A 42 -4.30 -2.20 2.04
C ALA A 42 -5.72 -2.05 2.55
N ALA A 43 -6.15 -0.82 2.77
CA ALA A 43 -7.52 -0.53 3.15
C ALA A 43 -8.37 -0.28 1.91
N GLU A 44 -9.69 -0.48 2.03
CA GLU A 44 -10.64 -0.20 0.98
C GLU A 44 -11.51 0.99 1.39
N HIS A 45 -11.50 2.04 0.57
CA HIS A 45 -12.31 3.23 0.81
C HIS A 45 -13.02 3.67 -0.46
N HIS A 46 -14.25 4.14 -0.30
CA HIS A 46 -15.09 4.61 -1.41
C HIS A 46 -15.54 6.03 -1.14
N ALA A 47 -15.55 6.86 -2.19
CA ALA A 47 -16.05 8.23 -2.14
C ALA A 47 -15.38 9.11 -1.08
N LEU A 48 -14.11 8.84 -0.74
CA LEU A 48 -13.32 9.67 0.14
C LEU A 48 -12.20 10.36 -0.65
N GLU A 49 -12.06 11.67 -0.47
CA GLU A 49 -11.02 12.40 -1.18
C GLU A 49 -9.63 12.13 -0.63
N MET A 50 -9.54 11.88 0.68
CA MET A 50 -8.25 11.73 1.35
C MET A 50 -7.68 10.31 1.26
N THR A 51 -8.54 9.31 1.08
CA THR A 51 -8.11 7.92 0.98
C THR A 51 -8.73 7.32 -0.28
N ILE A 52 -7.90 6.80 -1.15
CA ILE A 52 -8.29 6.52 -2.53
C ILE A 52 -7.99 5.09 -2.97
N ALA A 53 -8.44 4.13 -2.26
CA ALA A 53 -8.29 2.72 -2.65
C ALA A 53 -9.66 2.04 -2.73
N PRO A 54 -10.46 2.33 -3.77
CA PRO A 54 -11.77 1.68 -3.92
C PRO A 54 -11.66 0.20 -4.25
N ASN A 55 -10.53 -0.23 -4.83
CA ASN A 55 -10.28 -1.63 -5.15
C ASN A 55 -8.87 -2.03 -4.66
N PRO A 56 -8.74 -2.49 -3.42
CA PRO A 56 -7.43 -2.79 -2.86
C PRO A 56 -6.74 -3.97 -3.55
N PHE A 57 -7.48 -4.86 -4.18
CA PHE A 57 -6.87 -6.01 -4.85
C PHE A 57 -5.96 -5.61 -6.01
N GLN A 58 -6.25 -4.50 -6.68
CA GLN A 58 -5.40 -4.01 -7.75
C GLN A 58 -4.03 -3.58 -7.23
N ILE A 59 -4.00 -2.82 -6.14
CA ILE A 59 -2.74 -2.38 -5.58
C ILE A 59 -1.96 -3.56 -4.97
N LEU A 60 -2.66 -4.50 -4.36
CA LEU A 60 -2.03 -5.69 -3.80
C LEU A 60 -1.35 -6.51 -4.89
N THR A 61 -1.99 -6.67 -6.04
CA THR A 61 -1.40 -7.40 -7.18
C THR A 61 -0.10 -6.74 -7.63
N TRP A 62 -0.10 -5.42 -7.70
CA TRP A 62 1.09 -4.67 -8.10
C TRP A 62 2.21 -4.81 -7.06
N TRP A 63 1.88 -4.70 -5.78
CA TRP A 63 2.87 -4.92 -4.72
C TRP A 63 3.42 -6.34 -4.76
N ALA A 64 2.56 -7.33 -5.02
CA ALA A 64 2.98 -8.72 -5.09
C ALA A 64 4.02 -8.97 -6.18
N ALA A 65 3.87 -8.30 -7.32
CA ALA A 65 4.79 -8.43 -8.44
C ALA A 65 6.18 -7.87 -8.12
N HIS A 66 6.29 -7.02 -7.08
CA HIS A 66 7.53 -6.30 -6.76
C HIS A 66 8.08 -6.62 -5.38
N THR A 67 7.58 -7.67 -4.73
CA THR A 67 8.06 -8.12 -3.42
C THR A 67 8.38 -9.60 -3.45
N SER A 68 9.05 -10.10 -2.40
CA SER A 68 9.55 -11.48 -2.39
C SER A 68 8.87 -12.37 -1.37
N ARG A 69 8.68 -11.92 -0.14
CA ARG A 69 8.23 -12.77 0.96
C ARG A 69 7.07 -12.21 1.77
N ILE A 70 6.89 -10.90 1.78
CA ILE A 70 5.87 -10.27 2.60
C ILE A 70 4.47 -10.73 2.19
N ARG A 71 3.62 -11.00 3.17
CA ARG A 71 2.23 -11.34 2.92
C ARG A 71 1.41 -10.09 2.72
N LEU A 72 0.45 -10.15 1.82
CA LEU A 72 -0.38 -9.01 1.46
C LEU A 72 -1.83 -9.32 1.77
N GLY A 73 -2.54 -8.33 2.30
CA GLY A 73 -3.92 -8.51 2.68
C GLY A 73 -4.74 -7.23 2.63
N THR A 74 -6.04 -7.39 2.76
CA THR A 74 -6.98 -6.29 2.77
C THR A 74 -8.04 -6.50 3.84
#